data_f769e1116924a95c9b0023517f9b5e00
#
_entry.id   f769e1116924a95c9b0023517f9b5e00
#
_cell.length_a   1.000
_cell.length_b   1.000
_cell.length_c   1.000
_cell.angle_alpha   90.00
_cell.angle_beta   90.00
_cell.angle_gamma   90.00
#
_symmetry.space_group_name_H-M   'P 1'
#
loop_
_entity.id
_entity.type
_entity.pdbx_description
1 polymer ?
#
loop_
_entity_poly.entity_id
_entity_poly.type
_entity_poly.pdbx_seq_one_letter_code
_entity_poly.pdbx_strand_id
1 'polypeptide(L)'
;MPKPDVKSLCRLPLALMLGLALVGCKSTVAPSGDCKPVAVNKGADGLSLMVSDKVVKSMGPEYFGFNLENSEFQLSLWDAERQQVRSEVTRFLKQHFPGAVYRYPGGTTANYHRWKTSVGKVATRKSVRINDWIELPRIEFGVDEYLDFVGEINGQVWYVLNLKGDIDRLADIDKLSGEAADLVRHIGERKVPVVRWELGNELDRFEEKWTSDLYVNRAQTVMEAVRKVDPKARFVAMMADFDAQSDRGINASQYNTALAKGLKDSGITEFAQHLYYDGEPDGPPVTNRIDHLCQSIADAEKGGVPAKDVGFWVTEHARWPEGQGEAWNRNWRQSGDLGASIGLADLIITTTQLPQVKGTDLHALHGSTGPWPMFHQPEGASAYHPSVPLHAYALLRETLLPQVLETKTTSGNPSSYGGGYSARGTVMTNQDRSRYSVWAVNRDKAATEITLNMPALAGKTLKANLASIS
;
A
#
# COMPACT_ATOMS: atom_id res chain seq x y z
N MET A 1 13.53 47.02 11.55
CA MET A 1 12.81 48.10 10.86
C MET A 1 11.55 47.54 10.28
N PRO A 2 10.45 48.28 10.22
CA PRO A 2 9.24 47.86 10.90
C PRO A 2 8.16 47.26 9.96
N LYS A 3 7.22 46.52 10.53
CA LYS A 3 5.94 46.07 9.94
C LYS A 3 5.08 47.28 9.48
N PRO A 4 4.17 47.09 8.55
CA PRO A 4 2.94 47.88 8.59
C PRO A 4 1.72 47.02 8.93
N ASP A 5 1.00 47.47 9.94
CA ASP A 5 -0.42 47.25 10.22
C ASP A 5 -1.28 47.81 9.10
N VAL A 6 -2.33 47.06 8.70
CA VAL A 6 -3.55 47.69 8.14
C VAL A 6 -4.77 46.90 8.58
N LYS A 7 -5.49 47.47 9.56
CA LYS A 7 -6.89 47.19 9.80
C LYS A 7 -7.72 47.97 8.76
N SER A 8 -8.67 47.31 8.15
CA SER A 8 -9.83 48.03 7.59
C SER A 8 -11.09 47.19 7.69
N LEU A 9 -11.97 47.66 8.54
CA LEU A 9 -13.39 47.26 8.62
C LEU A 9 -14.12 47.62 7.32
N CYS A 10 -15.00 46.72 6.88
CA CYS A 10 -16.20 47.16 6.17
C CYS A 10 -17.40 46.29 6.54
N ARG A 11 -18.48 47.00 6.84
CA ARG A 11 -19.75 46.53 7.41
C ARG A 11 -20.63 45.85 6.35
N LEU A 12 -21.44 44.89 6.80
CA LEU A 12 -22.59 44.28 6.13
C LEU A 12 -23.63 45.30 5.66
N PRO A 13 -24.47 44.86 4.66
CA PRO A 13 -25.86 44.72 5.04
C PRO A 13 -26.49 43.35 4.74
N LEU A 14 -27.41 43.03 5.60
CA LEU A 14 -28.38 41.96 5.63
C LEU A 14 -29.30 41.99 4.42
N ALA A 15 -29.43 40.90 3.68
CA ALA A 15 -30.57 40.66 2.80
C ALA A 15 -30.86 39.18 2.59
N LEU A 16 -31.95 38.78 3.13
CA LEU A 16 -32.95 37.80 2.76
C LEU A 16 -32.49 36.41 2.26
N MET A 17 -32.84 35.41 3.08
CA MET A 17 -32.92 34.00 2.78
C MET A 17 -33.79 33.70 1.56
N LEU A 18 -33.28 32.90 0.64
CA LEU A 18 -34.06 31.90 -0.08
C LEU A 18 -33.28 30.60 -0.04
N GLY A 19 -33.81 29.64 0.70
CA GLY A 19 -33.27 28.28 0.82
C GLY A 19 -33.40 27.57 -0.53
N LEU A 20 -32.29 27.38 -1.23
CA LEU A 20 -32.13 26.29 -2.18
C LEU A 20 -31.44 25.13 -1.44
N ALA A 21 -32.24 24.14 -1.08
CA ALA A 21 -31.70 22.85 -0.74
C ALA A 21 -31.01 22.26 -1.97
N LEU A 22 -29.68 22.42 -2.04
CA LEU A 22 -28.86 21.62 -2.91
C LEU A 22 -28.90 20.18 -2.36
N VAL A 23 -29.88 19.42 -2.89
CA VAL A 23 -29.82 17.96 -2.83
C VAL A 23 -28.58 17.57 -3.63
N GLY A 24 -27.47 17.41 -2.95
CA GLY A 24 -26.29 16.78 -3.50
C GLY A 24 -26.70 15.37 -3.90
N CYS A 25 -26.88 15.12 -5.18
CA CYS A 25 -26.91 13.79 -5.73
C CYS A 25 -25.56 13.14 -5.40
N LYS A 26 -25.48 12.42 -4.28
CA LYS A 26 -24.49 11.36 -4.12
C LYS A 26 -24.82 10.36 -5.21
N SER A 27 -24.11 10.37 -6.31
CA SER A 27 -24.13 9.29 -7.28
C SER A 27 -23.44 8.09 -6.63
N THR A 28 -24.18 7.35 -5.84
CA THR A 28 -23.77 6.00 -5.41
C THR A 28 -23.89 5.09 -6.63
N VAL A 29 -22.84 5.03 -7.43
CA VAL A 29 -22.62 3.89 -8.32
C VAL A 29 -22.47 2.69 -7.39
N ALA A 30 -23.39 1.75 -7.43
CA ALA A 30 -23.27 0.53 -6.66
C ALA A 30 -21.97 -0.18 -7.10
N PRO A 31 -21.10 -0.58 -6.17
CA PRO A 31 -19.91 -1.37 -6.49
C PRO A 31 -20.31 -2.62 -7.28
N SER A 32 -19.40 -3.11 -8.14
CA SER A 32 -19.56 -4.39 -8.82
C SER A 32 -19.92 -5.49 -7.79
N GLY A 33 -20.75 -6.47 -8.19
CA GLY A 33 -21.44 -7.39 -7.28
C GLY A 33 -20.55 -8.16 -6.29
N ASP A 34 -19.22 -8.18 -6.49
CA ASP A 34 -18.25 -8.94 -5.69
C ASP A 34 -17.43 -8.10 -4.71
N CYS A 35 -17.36 -6.78 -4.88
CA CYS A 35 -16.71 -5.87 -3.95
C CYS A 35 -17.76 -5.15 -3.10
N LYS A 36 -18.31 -5.82 -2.10
CA LYS A 36 -19.23 -5.22 -1.13
C LYS A 36 -18.61 -5.25 0.25
N PRO A 37 -18.64 -4.12 0.98
CA PRO A 37 -18.36 -4.16 2.41
C PRO A 37 -19.26 -5.22 3.03
N VAL A 38 -18.70 -6.07 3.88
CA VAL A 38 -19.46 -7.10 4.58
C VAL A 38 -20.57 -6.41 5.38
N ALA A 39 -21.83 -6.78 5.14
CA ALA A 39 -22.96 -6.21 5.85
C ALA A 39 -22.83 -6.49 7.37
N VAL A 40 -22.88 -5.44 8.17
CA VAL A 40 -22.91 -5.53 9.64
C VAL A 40 -24.33 -5.87 10.07
N ASN A 41 -24.53 -7.00 10.72
CA ASN A 41 -25.77 -7.24 11.48
C ASN A 41 -25.65 -6.54 12.85
N LYS A 42 -26.30 -5.40 12.99
CA LYS A 42 -26.42 -4.72 14.29
C LYS A 42 -27.16 -5.64 15.28
N GLY A 43 -26.51 -5.93 16.41
CA GLY A 43 -27.17 -6.57 17.56
C GLY A 43 -26.72 -7.98 17.93
N ALA A 44 -25.65 -8.51 17.34
CA ALA A 44 -25.06 -9.78 17.80
C ALA A 44 -23.93 -9.51 18.80
N ASP A 45 -23.94 -10.14 19.94
CA ASP A 45 -22.80 -10.18 20.86
C ASP A 45 -21.71 -11.07 20.26
N GLY A 46 -20.47 -10.56 20.20
CA GLY A 46 -19.32 -11.30 19.68
C GLY A 46 -19.12 -11.26 18.16
N LEU A 47 -18.20 -12.07 17.70
CA LEU A 47 -17.85 -12.24 16.28
C LEU A 47 -18.35 -13.59 15.78
N SER A 48 -19.23 -13.60 14.79
CA SER A 48 -19.65 -14.82 14.11
C SER A 48 -19.07 -14.88 12.69
N LEU A 49 -18.38 -15.98 12.38
CA LEU A 49 -17.82 -16.28 11.08
C LEU A 49 -18.61 -17.40 10.41
N MET A 50 -19.34 -17.07 9.35
CA MET A 50 -20.04 -18.06 8.53
C MET A 50 -19.17 -18.42 7.32
N VAL A 51 -18.63 -19.63 7.31
CA VAL A 51 -17.66 -20.09 6.32
C VAL A 51 -18.28 -21.09 5.37
N SER A 52 -18.22 -20.80 4.08
CA SER A 52 -18.62 -21.75 3.02
C SER A 52 -17.42 -22.52 2.49
N ASP A 53 -17.70 -23.57 1.70
CA ASP A 53 -16.64 -24.36 1.00
C ASP A 53 -16.09 -23.66 -0.25
N LYS A 54 -16.63 -22.51 -0.63
CA LYS A 54 -16.20 -21.75 -1.82
C LYS A 54 -14.85 -21.09 -1.55
N VAL A 55 -13.90 -21.33 -2.45
CA VAL A 55 -12.61 -20.63 -2.45
C VAL A 55 -12.79 -19.27 -3.12
N VAL A 56 -12.49 -18.19 -2.42
CA VAL A 56 -12.53 -16.82 -2.94
C VAL A 56 -11.32 -16.57 -3.87
N LYS A 57 -10.14 -16.93 -3.35
CA LYS A 57 -8.87 -16.79 -4.09
C LYS A 57 -7.79 -17.69 -3.49
N SER A 58 -6.71 -17.86 -4.25
CA SER A 58 -5.46 -18.40 -3.72
C SER A 58 -4.54 -17.25 -3.32
N MET A 59 -3.79 -17.44 -2.23
CA MET A 59 -2.81 -16.50 -1.74
C MET A 59 -1.45 -17.20 -1.57
N GLY A 60 -0.39 -16.53 -2.00
CA GLY A 60 0.99 -16.94 -1.81
C GLY A 60 1.77 -15.93 -0.94
N PRO A 61 3.08 -16.19 -0.77
CA PRO A 61 3.97 -15.30 -0.02
C PRO A 61 4.02 -13.87 -0.59
N GLU A 62 3.80 -13.71 -1.88
CA GLU A 62 3.77 -12.43 -2.59
C GLU A 62 2.62 -11.52 -2.16
N TYR A 63 1.65 -12.05 -1.44
CA TYR A 63 0.57 -11.23 -0.86
C TYR A 63 1.07 -10.28 0.22
N PHE A 64 2.18 -10.61 0.86
CA PHE A 64 2.84 -9.84 1.90
C PHE A 64 4.07 -9.15 1.32
N GLY A 65 4.01 -7.87 1.12
CA GLY A 65 5.12 -7.09 0.57
C GLY A 65 5.53 -5.94 1.47
N PHE A 66 6.54 -5.21 1.02
CA PHE A 66 7.09 -4.05 1.70
C PHE A 66 7.34 -2.93 0.69
N ASN A 67 6.91 -1.72 1.04
CA ASN A 67 7.39 -0.53 0.37
C ASN A 67 8.73 -0.12 0.98
N LEU A 68 9.75 -0.04 0.15
CA LEU A 68 11.11 0.32 0.53
C LEU A 68 11.44 1.66 -0.11
N GLU A 69 11.32 2.74 0.64
CA GLU A 69 11.74 4.06 0.18
C GLU A 69 13.25 4.19 0.30
N ASN A 70 13.92 4.38 -0.83
CA ASN A 70 15.39 4.32 -0.94
C ASN A 70 16.11 5.20 0.09
N SER A 71 15.70 6.47 0.22
CA SER A 71 16.34 7.43 1.10
C SER A 71 16.24 7.04 2.57
N GLU A 72 15.03 6.70 3.02
CA GLU A 72 14.75 6.35 4.41
C GLU A 72 15.42 5.02 4.80
N PHE A 73 15.42 4.06 3.87
CA PHE A 73 16.11 2.79 4.06
C PHE A 73 17.61 2.99 4.20
N GLN A 74 18.23 3.76 3.30
CA GLN A 74 19.67 4.03 3.34
C GLN A 74 20.07 4.75 4.63
N LEU A 75 19.31 5.75 5.07
CA LEU A 75 19.61 6.55 6.26
C LEU A 75 19.50 5.77 7.57
N SER A 76 18.82 4.61 7.58
CA SER A 76 18.54 3.87 8.81
C SER A 76 19.04 2.43 8.80
N LEU A 77 18.65 1.63 7.81
CA LEU A 77 18.86 0.18 7.80
C LEU A 77 20.08 -0.27 6.99
N TRP A 78 20.72 0.64 6.25
CA TRP A 78 21.98 0.41 5.57
C TRP A 78 23.17 0.67 6.50
N ASP A 79 24.10 -0.28 6.58
CA ASP A 79 25.37 -0.13 7.26
C ASP A 79 26.43 0.36 6.26
N ALA A 80 26.67 1.67 6.25
CA ALA A 80 27.59 2.31 5.31
C ALA A 80 29.05 1.87 5.49
N GLU A 81 29.45 1.47 6.71
CA GLU A 81 30.82 0.99 6.97
C GLU A 81 31.03 -0.38 6.37
N ARG A 82 30.03 -1.27 6.48
CA ARG A 82 30.09 -2.63 5.98
C ARG A 82 29.55 -2.78 4.57
N GLN A 83 28.93 -1.74 4.02
CA GLN A 83 28.28 -1.74 2.69
C GLN A 83 27.27 -2.91 2.57
N GLN A 84 26.42 -3.04 3.55
CA GLN A 84 25.38 -4.09 3.61
C GLN A 84 24.18 -3.64 4.43
N VAL A 85 23.05 -4.31 4.25
CA VAL A 85 21.88 -4.13 5.12
C VAL A 85 22.21 -4.72 6.50
N ARG A 86 21.75 -4.07 7.57
CA ARG A 86 21.98 -4.51 8.95
C ARG A 86 21.54 -5.96 9.15
N SER A 87 22.39 -6.76 9.75
CA SER A 87 22.21 -8.22 9.82
C SER A 87 20.97 -8.67 10.58
N GLU A 88 20.51 -7.90 11.57
CA GLU A 88 19.28 -8.16 12.31
C GLU A 88 18.04 -7.98 11.42
N VAL A 89 18.05 -7.01 10.52
CA VAL A 89 17.00 -6.75 9.53
C VAL A 89 16.93 -7.90 8.52
N THR A 90 18.06 -8.21 7.91
CA THR A 90 18.19 -9.31 6.93
C THR A 90 17.73 -10.63 7.53
N ARG A 91 18.17 -10.96 8.76
CA ARG A 91 17.81 -12.19 9.46
C ARG A 91 16.30 -12.27 9.69
N PHE A 92 15.69 -11.20 10.19
CA PHE A 92 14.26 -11.17 10.48
C PHE A 92 13.43 -11.36 9.19
N LEU A 93 13.75 -10.61 8.14
CA LEU A 93 13.01 -10.68 6.87
C LEU A 93 13.18 -12.05 6.19
N LYS A 94 14.40 -12.59 6.18
CA LYS A 94 14.68 -13.92 5.63
C LYS A 94 13.93 -15.03 6.36
N GLN A 95 13.78 -14.91 7.67
CA GLN A 95 13.08 -15.89 8.50
C GLN A 95 11.56 -15.82 8.31
N HIS A 96 10.98 -14.62 8.33
CA HIS A 96 9.53 -14.45 8.43
C HIS A 96 8.85 -14.16 7.10
N PHE A 97 9.57 -13.62 6.11
CA PHE A 97 9.01 -13.15 4.84
C PHE A 97 9.70 -13.71 3.58
N PRO A 98 10.09 -15.00 3.53
CA PRO A 98 10.62 -15.55 2.28
C PRO A 98 9.54 -15.53 1.20
N GLY A 99 9.89 -15.06 0.00
CA GLY A 99 8.99 -14.93 -1.13
C GLY A 99 8.10 -13.69 -1.11
N ALA A 100 8.25 -12.81 -0.12
CA ALA A 100 7.58 -11.50 -0.08
C ALA A 100 8.09 -10.58 -1.20
N VAL A 101 7.26 -9.61 -1.57
CA VAL A 101 7.60 -8.57 -2.54
C VAL A 101 8.30 -7.40 -1.85
N TYR A 102 9.32 -6.85 -2.48
CA TYR A 102 10.02 -5.66 -2.01
C TYR A 102 9.96 -4.58 -3.09
N ARG A 103 9.14 -3.56 -2.87
CA ARG A 103 8.89 -2.46 -3.80
C ARG A 103 9.95 -1.38 -3.66
N TYR A 104 10.70 -1.10 -4.73
CA TYR A 104 11.83 -0.17 -4.77
C TYR A 104 11.78 0.68 -6.06
N PRO A 105 12.27 1.93 -6.09
CA PRO A 105 12.84 2.69 -4.97
C PRO A 105 11.83 3.28 -3.99
N GLY A 106 10.54 3.03 -4.22
CA GLY A 106 9.40 3.30 -3.35
C GLY A 106 9.12 4.77 -3.07
N GLY A 107 7.91 5.07 -2.60
CA GLY A 107 7.48 6.40 -2.19
C GLY A 107 7.68 7.50 -3.24
N THR A 108 7.63 8.76 -2.78
CA THR A 108 7.86 9.94 -3.63
C THR A 108 9.22 9.92 -4.34
N THR A 109 10.23 9.33 -3.70
CA THR A 109 11.59 9.16 -4.26
C THR A 109 11.57 8.46 -5.63
N ALA A 110 10.66 7.52 -5.86
CA ALA A 110 10.57 6.78 -7.12
C ALA A 110 10.35 7.69 -8.34
N ASN A 111 9.67 8.82 -8.17
CA ASN A 111 9.38 9.75 -9.25
C ASN A 111 10.60 10.57 -9.72
N TYR A 112 11.67 10.59 -8.92
CA TYR A 112 12.90 11.34 -9.19
C TYR A 112 14.11 10.43 -9.35
N HIS A 113 13.98 9.16 -8.97
CA HIS A 113 15.11 8.24 -8.98
C HIS A 113 15.65 8.00 -10.39
N ARG A 114 16.88 8.44 -10.62
CA ARG A 114 17.62 8.21 -11.86
C ARG A 114 18.61 7.07 -11.60
N TRP A 115 18.22 5.86 -11.86
CA TRP A 115 18.94 4.64 -11.49
C TRP A 115 20.44 4.64 -11.83
N LYS A 116 20.84 5.28 -12.94
CA LYS A 116 22.25 5.39 -13.37
C LYS A 116 23.12 6.14 -12.36
N THR A 117 22.53 6.95 -11.47
CA THR A 117 23.26 7.63 -10.39
C THR A 117 23.53 6.74 -9.19
N SER A 118 22.90 5.57 -9.15
CA SER A 118 22.91 4.64 -8.01
C SER A 118 23.66 3.33 -8.29
N VAL A 119 24.34 3.21 -9.42
CA VAL A 119 25.11 2.00 -9.80
C VAL A 119 26.61 2.28 -9.92
N GLY A 120 27.40 1.21 -10.00
CA GLY A 120 28.85 1.29 -10.00
C GLY A 120 29.43 1.45 -8.58
N LYS A 121 30.73 1.73 -8.48
CA LYS A 121 31.43 1.83 -7.18
C LYS A 121 30.84 2.95 -6.32
N VAL A 122 30.37 2.65 -5.12
CA VAL A 122 29.74 3.59 -4.18
C VAL A 122 30.61 4.85 -3.98
N ALA A 123 31.92 4.69 -3.80
CA ALA A 123 32.84 5.80 -3.59
C ALA A 123 32.90 6.82 -4.76
N THR A 124 32.46 6.43 -5.96
CA THR A 124 32.45 7.31 -7.15
C THR A 124 31.09 7.94 -7.43
N ARG A 125 30.05 7.53 -6.71
CA ARG A 125 28.69 8.10 -6.85
C ARG A 125 28.68 9.52 -6.30
N LYS A 126 27.89 10.38 -6.91
CA LYS A 126 27.80 11.81 -6.57
C LYS A 126 26.64 12.08 -5.62
N SER A 127 26.65 13.28 -5.03
CA SER A 127 25.51 13.84 -4.34
C SER A 127 24.26 13.83 -5.22
N VAL A 128 23.13 13.47 -4.65
CA VAL A 128 21.84 13.38 -5.33
C VAL A 128 20.76 13.99 -4.44
N ARG A 129 20.00 14.94 -4.99
CA ARG A 129 18.75 15.41 -4.40
C ARG A 129 17.69 14.35 -4.67
N ILE A 130 17.16 13.76 -3.61
CA ILE A 130 16.22 12.62 -3.68
C ILE A 130 14.78 13.12 -3.80
N ASN A 131 14.46 14.18 -3.07
CA ASN A 131 13.18 14.88 -3.07
C ASN A 131 13.39 16.33 -2.62
N ASP A 132 12.31 17.05 -2.33
CA ASP A 132 12.40 18.48 -1.97
C ASP A 132 13.10 18.76 -0.64
N TRP A 133 13.18 17.76 0.25
CA TRP A 133 13.71 17.89 1.61
C TRP A 133 14.94 17.03 1.91
N ILE A 134 15.30 16.09 1.03
CA ILE A 134 16.45 15.19 1.24
C ILE A 134 17.44 15.31 0.09
N GLU A 135 18.69 15.69 0.43
CA GLU A 135 19.85 15.54 -0.41
C GLU A 135 20.81 14.55 0.24
N LEU A 136 21.15 13.48 -0.47
CA LEU A 136 22.14 12.52 -0.03
C LEU A 136 23.50 12.85 -0.63
N PRO A 137 24.59 12.74 0.14
CA PRO A 137 25.95 12.92 -0.41
C PRO A 137 26.24 11.91 -1.52
N ARG A 138 25.58 10.75 -1.46
CA ARG A 138 25.54 9.73 -2.53
C ARG A 138 24.44 8.71 -2.24
N ILE A 139 23.97 8.03 -3.26
CA ILE A 139 23.13 6.84 -3.08
C ILE A 139 24.07 5.65 -2.83
N GLU A 140 24.08 5.16 -1.60
CA GLU A 140 24.89 3.99 -1.21
C GLU A 140 24.11 2.68 -1.40
N PHE A 141 22.82 2.71 -1.09
CA PHE A 141 21.89 1.61 -1.35
C PHE A 141 21.17 1.85 -2.69
N GLY A 142 21.81 1.48 -3.78
CA GLY A 142 21.32 1.65 -5.13
C GLY A 142 20.65 0.36 -5.67
N VAL A 143 20.49 0.31 -7.00
CA VAL A 143 19.82 -0.81 -7.67
C VAL A 143 20.55 -2.13 -7.41
N ASP A 144 21.89 -2.14 -7.52
CA ASP A 144 22.66 -3.37 -7.35
C ASP A 144 22.58 -3.89 -5.91
N GLU A 145 22.71 -3.02 -4.93
CA GLU A 145 22.63 -3.34 -3.52
C GLU A 145 21.20 -3.83 -3.14
N TYR A 146 20.18 -3.21 -3.75
CA TYR A 146 18.80 -3.67 -3.59
C TYR A 146 18.59 -5.08 -4.14
N LEU A 147 19.09 -5.38 -5.34
CA LEU A 147 18.97 -6.71 -5.93
C LEU A 147 19.70 -7.78 -5.11
N ASP A 148 20.89 -7.46 -4.60
CA ASP A 148 21.67 -8.36 -3.72
C ASP A 148 20.92 -8.62 -2.40
N PHE A 149 20.36 -7.56 -1.78
CA PHE A 149 19.57 -7.67 -0.57
C PHE A 149 18.34 -8.54 -0.75
N VAL A 150 17.54 -8.27 -1.80
CA VAL A 150 16.32 -9.07 -2.07
C VAL A 150 16.68 -10.53 -2.36
N GLY A 151 17.78 -10.79 -3.07
CA GLY A 151 18.29 -12.15 -3.31
C GLY A 151 18.71 -12.85 -2.00
N GLU A 152 19.40 -12.14 -1.11
CA GLU A 152 19.86 -12.68 0.18
C GLU A 152 18.70 -13.13 1.08
N ILE A 153 17.59 -12.38 1.07
CA ILE A 153 16.41 -12.69 1.90
C ILE A 153 15.39 -13.60 1.22
N ASN A 154 15.69 -14.12 0.02
CA ASN A 154 14.76 -14.88 -0.81
C ASN A 154 13.47 -14.13 -1.12
N GLY A 155 13.56 -12.82 -1.34
CA GLY A 155 12.44 -11.95 -1.71
C GLY A 155 12.17 -11.92 -3.21
N GLN A 156 11.20 -11.11 -3.61
CA GLN A 156 10.82 -10.86 -4.99
C GLN A 156 11.00 -9.38 -5.33
N VAL A 157 11.57 -9.10 -6.50
CA VAL A 157 11.83 -7.74 -6.96
C VAL A 157 10.58 -7.12 -7.58
N TRP A 158 10.19 -5.95 -7.06
CA TRP A 158 9.19 -5.06 -7.63
C TRP A 158 9.82 -3.69 -7.84
N TYR A 159 9.77 -3.16 -9.04
CA TYR A 159 10.44 -1.92 -9.35
C TYR A 159 9.48 -0.83 -9.84
N VAL A 160 9.56 0.37 -9.25
CA VAL A 160 8.78 1.54 -9.66
C VAL A 160 9.57 2.32 -10.71
N LEU A 161 9.02 2.42 -11.91
CA LEU A 161 9.61 3.17 -13.01
C LEU A 161 9.30 4.66 -12.88
N ASN A 162 10.32 5.49 -13.03
CA ASN A 162 10.16 6.94 -13.03
C ASN A 162 9.43 7.41 -14.29
N LEU A 163 8.24 7.97 -14.12
CA LEU A 163 7.47 8.61 -15.20
C LEU A 163 7.59 10.14 -15.17
N LYS A 164 8.01 10.76 -14.05
CA LYS A 164 8.10 12.22 -13.91
C LYS A 164 9.44 12.75 -14.44
N GLY A 165 10.53 12.24 -13.91
CA GLY A 165 11.88 12.65 -14.32
C GLY A 165 12.66 13.31 -13.21
N ASP A 166 12.77 14.62 -13.26
CA ASP A 166 13.53 15.41 -12.29
C ASP A 166 12.58 16.05 -11.26
N ILE A 167 13.12 16.48 -10.12
CA ILE A 167 12.34 17.11 -9.04
C ILE A 167 11.59 18.33 -9.55
N ASP A 168 12.31 19.23 -10.25
CA ASP A 168 11.79 20.55 -10.60
C ASP A 168 11.05 20.60 -11.95
N ARG A 169 11.01 19.49 -12.70
CA ARG A 169 10.40 19.48 -14.03
C ARG A 169 10.06 18.09 -14.55
N LEU A 170 9.12 18.04 -15.47
CA LEU A 170 8.91 16.85 -16.29
C LEU A 170 10.12 16.66 -17.23
N ALA A 171 10.73 15.48 -17.16
CA ALA A 171 11.77 15.12 -18.12
C ALA A 171 11.13 14.73 -19.45
N ASP A 172 11.95 14.83 -20.51
CA ASP A 172 11.66 14.30 -21.83
C ASP A 172 11.32 12.80 -21.70
N ILE A 173 10.16 12.39 -22.21
CA ILE A 173 9.67 11.01 -22.04
C ILE A 173 10.50 10.02 -22.85
N ASP A 174 11.05 10.41 -24.00
CA ASP A 174 11.88 9.51 -24.82
C ASP A 174 13.18 9.18 -24.08
N LYS A 175 13.75 10.16 -23.37
CA LYS A 175 14.93 9.92 -22.51
C LYS A 175 14.59 9.00 -21.33
N LEU A 176 13.47 9.22 -20.65
CA LEU A 176 13.05 8.37 -19.54
C LEU A 176 12.76 6.95 -20.00
N SER A 177 12.09 6.80 -21.13
CA SER A 177 11.81 5.47 -21.70
C SER A 177 13.09 4.72 -22.09
N GLY A 178 14.08 5.43 -22.64
CA GLY A 178 15.40 4.88 -22.88
C GLY A 178 16.12 4.46 -21.60
N GLU A 179 16.06 5.26 -20.55
CA GLU A 179 16.62 4.89 -19.25
C GLU A 179 15.90 3.69 -18.60
N ALA A 180 14.58 3.59 -18.74
CA ALA A 180 13.82 2.43 -18.28
C ALA A 180 14.23 1.15 -19.04
N ALA A 181 14.40 1.22 -20.37
CA ALA A 181 14.88 0.11 -21.16
C ALA A 181 16.32 -0.31 -20.78
N ASP A 182 17.20 0.66 -20.50
CA ASP A 182 18.56 0.39 -20.02
C ASP A 182 18.56 -0.29 -18.65
N LEU A 183 17.68 0.15 -17.73
CA LEU A 183 17.48 -0.48 -16.41
C LEU A 183 17.07 -1.93 -16.53
N VAL A 184 16.08 -2.22 -17.41
CA VAL A 184 15.61 -3.59 -17.64
C VAL A 184 16.73 -4.49 -18.17
N ARG A 185 17.61 -3.97 -19.08
CA ARG A 185 18.80 -4.72 -19.51
C ARG A 185 19.75 -4.98 -18.36
N HIS A 186 20.06 -3.93 -17.56
CA HIS A 186 20.97 -4.02 -16.42
C HIS A 186 20.50 -5.08 -15.40
N ILE A 187 19.22 -5.05 -15.02
CA ILE A 187 18.65 -6.06 -14.11
C ILE A 187 18.63 -7.45 -14.76
N GLY A 188 18.32 -7.52 -16.08
CA GLY A 188 18.33 -8.77 -16.82
C GLY A 188 19.71 -9.43 -16.88
N GLU A 189 20.78 -8.67 -17.00
CA GLU A 189 22.18 -9.16 -16.93
C GLU A 189 22.49 -9.80 -15.57
N ARG A 190 21.88 -9.30 -14.49
CA ARG A 190 21.97 -9.87 -13.14
C ARG A 190 21.14 -11.15 -12.96
N LYS A 191 20.33 -11.53 -13.96
CA LYS A 191 19.44 -12.70 -13.94
C LYS A 191 18.46 -12.72 -12.76
N VAL A 192 18.08 -11.56 -12.25
CA VAL A 192 17.09 -11.40 -11.18
C VAL A 192 15.74 -11.11 -11.82
N PRO A 193 14.72 -11.97 -11.60
CA PRO A 193 13.41 -11.71 -12.17
C PRO A 193 12.70 -10.57 -11.45
N VAL A 194 12.16 -9.63 -12.22
CA VAL A 194 11.27 -8.58 -11.71
C VAL A 194 9.83 -9.07 -11.86
N VAL A 195 9.11 -9.18 -10.74
CA VAL A 195 7.74 -9.69 -10.77
C VAL A 195 6.74 -8.67 -11.29
N ARG A 196 7.01 -7.37 -11.05
CA ARG A 196 6.20 -6.25 -11.56
C ARG A 196 7.06 -5.02 -11.80
N TRP A 197 6.68 -4.28 -12.82
CA TRP A 197 7.14 -2.91 -13.10
C TRP A 197 5.97 -1.97 -12.83
N GLU A 198 6.08 -1.14 -11.82
CA GLU A 198 5.06 -0.16 -11.48
C GLU A 198 5.32 1.16 -12.20
N LEU A 199 4.26 1.80 -12.68
CA LEU A 199 4.33 2.98 -13.54
C LEU A 199 4.14 4.26 -12.71
N GLY A 200 5.22 4.75 -12.10
CA GLY A 200 5.22 5.96 -11.26
C GLY A 200 4.63 5.73 -9.86
N ASN A 201 4.70 6.75 -9.03
CA ASN A 201 4.20 6.77 -7.65
C ASN A 201 3.36 8.03 -7.42
N GLU A 202 2.08 7.89 -7.07
CA GLU A 202 1.20 8.99 -6.65
C GLU A 202 1.28 10.26 -7.51
N LEU A 203 1.35 10.10 -8.83
CA LEU A 203 1.56 11.22 -9.74
C LEU A 203 0.39 12.19 -9.78
N ASP A 204 -0.81 11.74 -9.39
CA ASP A 204 -2.01 12.56 -9.21
C ASP A 204 -1.86 13.63 -8.11
N ARG A 205 -0.89 13.47 -7.19
CA ARG A 205 -0.63 14.37 -6.07
C ARG A 205 0.30 15.53 -6.39
N PHE A 206 0.92 15.58 -7.59
CA PHE A 206 1.80 16.68 -7.96
C PHE A 206 1.04 17.91 -8.42
N GLU A 207 1.61 19.10 -8.17
CA GLU A 207 1.08 20.40 -8.60
C GLU A 207 1.01 20.54 -10.12
N GLU A 208 1.90 19.87 -10.83
CA GLU A 208 1.79 19.73 -12.27
C GLU A 208 0.49 19.00 -12.57
N LYS A 209 -0.30 19.54 -13.46
CA LYS A 209 -1.58 18.95 -13.84
C LYS A 209 -1.41 17.58 -14.48
N TRP A 210 -1.20 16.58 -13.67
CA TRP A 210 -1.16 15.18 -14.08
C TRP A 210 -2.57 14.72 -14.46
N THR A 211 -2.95 15.00 -15.69
CA THR A 211 -4.18 14.43 -16.25
C THR A 211 -4.01 12.94 -16.50
N SER A 212 -5.12 12.21 -16.58
CA SER A 212 -5.10 10.81 -16.99
C SER A 212 -4.45 10.61 -18.35
N ASP A 213 -4.67 11.54 -19.29
CA ASP A 213 -4.07 11.48 -20.63
C ASP A 213 -2.54 11.64 -20.59
N LEU A 214 -2.02 12.55 -19.77
CA LEU A 214 -0.58 12.71 -19.57
C LEU A 214 0.01 11.43 -18.98
N TYR A 215 -0.63 10.88 -17.95
CA TYR A 215 -0.19 9.62 -17.35
C TYR A 215 -0.17 8.48 -18.37
N VAL A 216 -1.28 8.28 -19.09
CA VAL A 216 -1.42 7.22 -20.09
C VAL A 216 -0.35 7.33 -21.19
N ASN A 217 -0.14 8.52 -21.73
CA ASN A 217 0.88 8.74 -22.78
C ASN A 217 2.28 8.36 -22.29
N ARG A 218 2.68 8.84 -21.11
CA ARG A 218 4.01 8.56 -20.55
C ARG A 218 4.18 7.08 -20.19
N ALA A 219 3.15 6.48 -19.60
CA ALA A 219 3.14 5.05 -19.27
C ALA A 219 3.28 4.18 -20.52
N GLN A 220 2.54 4.46 -21.58
CA GLN A 220 2.62 3.71 -22.84
C GLN A 220 4.00 3.80 -23.47
N THR A 221 4.59 5.01 -23.54
CA THR A 221 5.93 5.21 -24.09
C THR A 221 6.99 4.41 -23.33
N VAL A 222 6.92 4.41 -21.98
CA VAL A 222 7.85 3.63 -21.16
C VAL A 222 7.62 2.12 -21.33
N MET A 223 6.35 1.66 -21.31
CA MET A 223 6.03 0.25 -21.51
C MET A 223 6.52 -0.29 -22.83
N GLU A 224 6.36 0.48 -23.92
CA GLU A 224 6.83 0.10 -25.25
C GLU A 224 8.35 -0.06 -25.29
N ALA A 225 9.08 0.86 -24.65
CA ALA A 225 10.53 0.78 -24.57
C ALA A 225 11.00 -0.43 -23.75
N VAL A 226 10.35 -0.69 -22.62
CA VAL A 226 10.64 -1.85 -21.76
C VAL A 226 10.33 -3.15 -22.48
N ARG A 227 9.18 -3.28 -23.17
CA ARG A 227 8.78 -4.49 -23.88
C ARG A 227 9.70 -4.86 -25.05
N LYS A 228 10.41 -3.89 -25.63
CA LYS A 228 11.46 -4.16 -26.63
C LYS A 228 12.64 -4.93 -26.04
N VAL A 229 12.87 -4.81 -24.71
CA VAL A 229 13.94 -5.49 -23.98
C VAL A 229 13.42 -6.76 -23.32
N ASP A 230 12.29 -6.66 -22.62
CA ASP A 230 11.59 -7.77 -21.97
C ASP A 230 10.13 -7.85 -22.44
N PRO A 231 9.84 -8.65 -23.47
CA PRO A 231 8.47 -8.82 -23.98
C PRO A 231 7.50 -9.43 -22.95
N LYS A 232 8.01 -10.02 -21.86
CA LYS A 232 7.20 -10.63 -20.80
C LYS A 232 7.00 -9.70 -19.59
N ALA A 233 7.51 -8.48 -19.65
CA ALA A 233 7.37 -7.49 -18.59
C ALA A 233 5.89 -7.29 -18.21
N ARG A 234 5.61 -7.42 -16.92
CA ARG A 234 4.27 -7.21 -16.35
C ARG A 234 4.24 -5.86 -15.67
N PHE A 235 3.22 -5.07 -15.98
CA PHE A 235 3.11 -3.70 -15.49
C PHE A 235 1.92 -3.53 -14.56
N VAL A 236 2.06 -2.60 -13.63
CA VAL A 236 1.01 -2.13 -12.72
C VAL A 236 0.89 -0.62 -12.88
N ALA A 237 -0.33 -0.13 -13.09
CA ALA A 237 -0.58 1.31 -13.21
C ALA A 237 -1.10 1.87 -11.88
N MET A 238 -0.56 3.02 -11.46
CA MET A 238 -0.97 3.69 -10.24
C MET A 238 -2.25 4.48 -10.46
N MET A 239 -3.30 4.19 -9.68
CA MET A 239 -4.56 4.95 -9.66
C MET A 239 -4.49 6.11 -8.66
N ALA A 240 -5.28 7.15 -8.95
CA ALA A 240 -5.43 8.30 -8.07
C ALA A 240 -6.16 7.91 -6.78
N ASP A 241 -5.74 8.52 -5.67
CA ASP A 241 -6.40 8.40 -4.38
C ASP A 241 -7.65 9.30 -4.30
N PHE A 242 -8.68 8.84 -3.60
CA PHE A 242 -9.93 9.59 -3.41
C PHE A 242 -9.78 10.78 -2.47
N ASP A 243 -8.81 10.76 -1.58
CA ASP A 243 -8.56 11.89 -0.66
C ASP A 243 -7.89 13.08 -1.35
N ALA A 244 -7.19 12.86 -2.45
CA ALA A 244 -6.58 13.93 -3.26
C ALA A 244 -7.62 14.82 -3.98
N GLN A 245 -8.90 14.45 -3.97
CA GLN A 245 -9.95 15.18 -4.68
C GLN A 245 -10.18 16.59 -4.15
N SER A 246 -10.03 16.81 -2.83
CA SER A 246 -10.37 18.10 -2.21
C SER A 246 -9.37 19.20 -2.51
N ASP A 247 -8.09 18.86 -2.63
CA ASP A 247 -7.00 19.85 -2.68
C ASP A 247 -6.55 20.21 -4.10
N ARG A 248 -6.80 19.36 -5.10
CA ARG A 248 -6.22 19.47 -6.44
C ARG A 248 -7.24 19.51 -7.58
N GLY A 249 -8.54 19.46 -7.27
CA GLY A 249 -9.60 19.52 -8.27
C GLY A 249 -9.65 18.29 -9.19
N ILE A 250 -8.99 17.19 -8.85
CA ILE A 250 -9.07 15.93 -9.56
C ILE A 250 -10.27 15.14 -9.04
N ASN A 251 -11.15 14.72 -9.95
CA ASN A 251 -12.13 13.70 -9.63
C ASN A 251 -11.49 12.32 -9.82
N ALA A 252 -11.12 11.66 -8.72
CA ALA A 252 -10.40 10.39 -8.75
C ALA A 252 -11.12 9.30 -9.55
N SER A 253 -12.45 9.17 -9.41
CA SER A 253 -13.22 8.18 -10.18
C SER A 253 -13.19 8.44 -11.70
N GLN A 254 -13.30 9.70 -12.11
CA GLN A 254 -13.17 10.05 -13.53
C GLN A 254 -11.75 9.79 -14.04
N TYR A 255 -10.75 10.19 -13.26
CA TYR A 255 -9.34 9.96 -13.56
C TYR A 255 -9.04 8.47 -13.72
N ASN A 256 -9.43 7.65 -12.73
CA ASN A 256 -9.18 6.21 -12.72
C ASN A 256 -9.89 5.49 -13.85
N THR A 257 -11.14 5.85 -14.15
CA THR A 257 -11.89 5.32 -15.31
C THR A 257 -11.19 5.66 -16.63
N ALA A 258 -10.74 6.91 -16.80
CA ALA A 258 -10.06 7.35 -18.02
C ALA A 258 -8.69 6.69 -18.18
N LEU A 259 -7.92 6.58 -17.09
CA LEU A 259 -6.64 5.88 -17.03
C LEU A 259 -6.80 4.40 -17.45
N ALA A 260 -7.73 3.68 -16.84
CA ALA A 260 -8.00 2.28 -17.19
C ALA A 260 -8.42 2.13 -18.64
N LYS A 261 -9.28 3.02 -19.17
CA LYS A 261 -9.70 3.06 -20.56
C LYS A 261 -8.52 3.28 -21.52
N GLY A 262 -7.62 4.20 -21.17
CA GLY A 262 -6.44 4.51 -22.00
C GLY A 262 -5.41 3.38 -22.03
N LEU A 263 -5.30 2.59 -20.95
CA LEU A 263 -4.28 1.55 -20.82
C LEU A 263 -4.77 0.13 -21.16
N LYS A 264 -6.07 -0.13 -21.27
CA LYS A 264 -6.62 -1.48 -21.49
C LYS A 264 -6.04 -2.17 -22.73
N ASP A 265 -5.91 -1.43 -23.85
CA ASP A 265 -5.40 -1.96 -25.11
C ASP A 265 -3.88 -2.17 -25.09
N SER A 266 -3.20 -1.60 -24.09
CA SER A 266 -1.79 -1.86 -23.76
C SER A 266 -1.60 -3.09 -22.88
N GLY A 267 -2.67 -3.85 -22.58
CA GLY A 267 -2.64 -5.08 -21.78
C GLY A 267 -2.48 -4.83 -20.28
N ILE A 268 -2.79 -3.63 -19.79
CA ILE A 268 -2.83 -3.34 -18.35
C ILE A 268 -4.17 -3.82 -17.78
N THR A 269 -4.06 -4.72 -16.81
CA THR A 269 -5.19 -5.22 -16.01
C THR A 269 -4.91 -5.15 -14.51
N GLU A 270 -3.69 -4.80 -14.14
CA GLU A 270 -3.27 -4.68 -12.75
C GLU A 270 -3.02 -3.21 -12.39
N PHE A 271 -3.56 -2.80 -11.22
CA PHE A 271 -3.51 -1.42 -10.73
C PHE A 271 -2.98 -1.39 -9.30
N ALA A 272 -2.38 -0.27 -8.91
CA ALA A 272 -1.92 0.02 -7.57
C ALA A 272 -2.76 1.13 -6.93
N GLN A 273 -2.92 1.06 -5.62
CA GLN A 273 -3.50 2.12 -4.79
C GLN A 273 -2.84 2.11 -3.41
N HIS A 274 -2.73 3.30 -2.80
CA HIS A 274 -2.22 3.47 -1.45
C HIS A 274 -3.37 3.64 -0.46
N LEU A 275 -3.27 3.00 0.70
CA LEU A 275 -4.32 3.02 1.71
C LEU A 275 -3.73 3.34 3.09
N TYR A 276 -3.84 4.60 3.50
CA TYR A 276 -3.51 5.02 4.87
C TYR A 276 -4.78 5.14 5.70
N TYR A 277 -4.78 4.62 6.93
CA TYR A 277 -6.00 4.42 7.71
C TYR A 277 -5.83 4.77 9.20
N ASP A 278 -6.97 4.91 9.89
CA ASP A 278 -7.11 5.02 11.35
C ASP A 278 -6.36 6.17 12.01
N GLY A 279 -6.20 7.31 11.32
CA GLY A 279 -5.61 8.54 11.86
C GLY A 279 -6.26 9.77 11.24
N GLU A 280 -7.38 10.20 11.80
CA GLU A 280 -8.12 11.37 11.34
C GLU A 280 -7.29 12.67 11.45
N PRO A 281 -7.45 13.66 10.52
CA PRO A 281 -8.45 13.65 9.44
C PRO A 281 -8.01 12.97 8.14
N ASP A 282 -6.72 12.71 7.93
CA ASP A 282 -6.20 12.28 6.62
C ASP A 282 -6.16 10.76 6.45
N GLY A 283 -6.30 10.01 7.54
CA GLY A 283 -6.40 8.55 7.55
C GLY A 283 -7.77 8.06 8.02
N PRO A 284 -8.78 8.01 7.14
CA PRO A 284 -10.10 7.53 7.51
C PRO A 284 -10.08 6.05 7.94
N PRO A 285 -11.14 5.55 8.61
CA PRO A 285 -11.21 4.17 9.04
C PRO A 285 -10.97 3.16 7.91
N VAL A 286 -10.41 2.00 8.24
CA VAL A 286 -10.16 0.90 7.27
C VAL A 286 -11.38 0.63 6.39
N THR A 287 -12.61 0.69 6.94
CA THR A 287 -13.84 0.47 6.16
C THR A 287 -13.99 1.44 5.00
N ASN A 288 -13.71 2.73 5.22
CA ASN A 288 -13.78 3.75 4.19
C ASN A 288 -12.70 3.53 3.12
N ARG A 289 -11.51 3.09 3.54
CA ARG A 289 -10.43 2.74 2.59
C ARG A 289 -10.78 1.53 1.72
N ILE A 290 -11.49 0.55 2.27
CA ILE A 290 -12.01 -0.57 1.48
C ILE A 290 -13.09 -0.09 0.50
N ASP A 291 -13.95 0.85 0.87
CA ASP A 291 -14.93 1.45 -0.04
C ASP A 291 -14.23 2.18 -1.20
N HIS A 292 -13.16 2.93 -0.92
CA HIS A 292 -12.32 3.57 -1.96
C HIS A 292 -11.68 2.54 -2.90
N LEU A 293 -11.13 1.45 -2.35
CA LEU A 293 -10.56 0.37 -3.15
C LEU A 293 -11.62 -0.29 -4.04
N CYS A 294 -12.81 -0.55 -3.51
CA CYS A 294 -13.93 -1.10 -4.27
C CYS A 294 -14.39 -0.14 -5.38
N GLN A 295 -14.37 1.17 -5.11
CA GLN A 295 -14.67 2.16 -6.14
C GLN A 295 -13.61 2.15 -7.24
N SER A 296 -12.32 2.04 -6.91
CA SER A 296 -11.23 1.93 -7.90
C SER A 296 -11.36 0.66 -8.77
N ILE A 297 -11.77 -0.46 -8.17
CA ILE A 297 -12.07 -1.70 -8.90
C ILE A 297 -13.20 -1.45 -9.91
N ALA A 298 -14.29 -0.83 -9.47
CA ALA A 298 -15.42 -0.48 -10.34
C ALA A 298 -15.02 0.51 -11.45
N ASP A 299 -14.13 1.45 -11.17
CA ASP A 299 -13.61 2.41 -12.15
C ASP A 299 -12.76 1.72 -13.22
N ALA A 300 -11.96 0.71 -12.85
CA ALA A 300 -11.21 -0.12 -13.80
C ALA A 300 -12.15 -0.89 -14.74
N GLU A 301 -13.19 -1.50 -14.19
CA GLU A 301 -14.22 -2.22 -14.96
C GLU A 301 -14.97 -1.26 -15.91
N LYS A 302 -15.36 -0.09 -15.43
CA LYS A 302 -16.00 0.97 -16.21
C LYS A 302 -15.07 1.50 -17.30
N GLY A 303 -13.76 1.51 -17.07
CA GLY A 303 -12.73 1.80 -18.08
C GLY A 303 -12.60 0.73 -19.15
N GLY A 304 -13.27 -0.42 -18.99
CA GLY A 304 -13.34 -1.51 -19.97
C GLY A 304 -12.37 -2.67 -19.73
N VAL A 305 -11.76 -2.74 -18.54
CA VAL A 305 -11.01 -3.93 -18.12
C VAL A 305 -12.02 -5.01 -17.69
N PRO A 306 -11.97 -6.24 -18.23
CA PRO A 306 -12.92 -7.27 -17.82
C PRO A 306 -12.82 -7.58 -16.32
N ALA A 307 -13.94 -7.65 -15.60
CA ALA A 307 -14.00 -7.84 -14.14
C ALA A 307 -13.16 -9.03 -13.63
N LYS A 308 -13.12 -10.13 -14.40
CA LYS A 308 -12.32 -11.33 -14.07
C LYS A 308 -10.81 -11.11 -14.15
N ASP A 309 -10.37 -10.10 -14.91
CA ASP A 309 -8.97 -9.81 -15.20
C ASP A 309 -8.43 -8.67 -14.33
N VAL A 310 -9.32 -7.88 -13.69
CA VAL A 310 -8.94 -6.78 -12.80
C VAL A 310 -8.15 -7.30 -11.61
N GLY A 311 -6.95 -6.77 -11.42
CA GLY A 311 -6.10 -7.02 -10.26
C GLY A 311 -5.71 -5.71 -9.56
N PHE A 312 -5.71 -5.73 -8.22
CA PHE A 312 -5.28 -4.59 -7.41
C PHE A 312 -4.16 -4.99 -6.46
N TRP A 313 -3.22 -4.11 -6.34
CA TRP A 313 -2.12 -4.16 -5.37
C TRP A 313 -2.21 -2.94 -4.47
N VAL A 314 -2.20 -3.16 -3.17
CA VAL A 314 -2.10 -2.07 -2.19
C VAL A 314 -0.61 -1.85 -1.94
N THR A 315 0.04 -1.05 -2.78
CA THR A 315 1.51 -0.93 -2.80
C THR A 315 2.08 -0.03 -1.71
N GLU A 316 1.20 0.64 -0.96
CA GLU A 316 1.53 1.26 0.33
C GLU A 316 0.31 1.20 1.23
N HIS A 317 0.50 0.74 2.47
CA HIS A 317 -0.50 0.88 3.51
C HIS A 317 0.14 0.97 4.89
N ALA A 318 -0.44 1.81 5.74
CA ALA A 318 -0.06 1.93 7.15
C ALA A 318 -1.15 2.69 7.92
N ARG A 319 -1.08 2.63 9.26
CA ARG A 319 -1.85 3.56 10.08
C ARG A 319 -1.30 4.98 9.90
N TRP A 320 -2.19 5.93 9.58
CA TRP A 320 -1.85 7.34 9.56
C TRP A 320 -1.76 7.88 10.99
N PRO A 321 -0.75 8.69 11.36
CA PRO A 321 -0.73 9.37 12.65
C PRO A 321 -1.88 10.38 12.76
N GLU A 322 -2.51 10.49 13.94
CA GLU A 322 -3.61 11.41 14.16
C GLU A 322 -3.18 12.88 14.09
N GLY A 323 -4.07 13.73 13.55
CA GLY A 323 -3.89 15.17 13.48
C GLY A 323 -3.18 15.64 12.22
N GLN A 324 -2.87 16.93 12.16
CA GLN A 324 -2.18 17.59 11.06
C GLN A 324 -1.04 18.48 11.58
N GLY A 325 -0.05 18.75 10.76
CA GLY A 325 1.08 19.61 11.07
C GLY A 325 1.82 19.16 12.33
N GLU A 326 1.97 20.03 13.34
CA GLU A 326 2.66 19.70 14.57
C GLU A 326 2.00 18.56 15.38
N ALA A 327 0.68 18.44 15.32
CA ALA A 327 -0.02 17.34 15.97
C ALA A 327 0.34 16.00 15.34
N TRP A 328 0.37 15.93 14.02
CA TRP A 328 0.81 14.76 13.28
C TRP A 328 2.27 14.39 13.63
N ASN A 329 3.16 15.38 13.68
CA ASN A 329 4.56 15.16 14.03
C ASN A 329 4.74 14.62 15.47
N ARG A 330 3.89 15.02 16.42
CA ARG A 330 3.91 14.47 17.78
C ARG A 330 3.39 13.05 17.85
N ASN A 331 2.46 12.71 16.96
CA ASN A 331 1.73 11.45 16.98
C ASN A 331 2.32 10.38 16.05
N TRP A 332 3.40 10.65 15.32
CA TRP A 332 3.94 9.72 14.33
C TRP A 332 4.25 8.32 14.89
N ARG A 333 4.53 8.20 16.21
CA ARG A 333 4.76 6.92 16.88
C ARG A 333 3.54 6.00 16.88
N GLN A 334 2.34 6.53 16.69
CA GLN A 334 1.12 5.73 16.56
C GLN A 334 1.14 4.78 15.37
N SER A 335 1.95 5.07 14.36
CA SER A 335 2.12 4.19 13.21
C SER A 335 2.95 2.92 13.50
N GLY A 336 3.62 2.85 14.66
CA GLY A 336 4.42 1.71 15.10
C GLY A 336 3.90 0.98 16.34
N ASP A 337 2.72 1.34 16.85
CA ASP A 337 2.14 0.81 18.09
C ASP A 337 1.15 -0.37 17.87
N LEU A 338 0.53 -0.84 18.94
CA LEU A 338 -0.49 -1.88 18.89
C LEU A 338 -1.72 -1.45 18.07
N GLY A 339 -2.12 -0.19 18.13
CA GLY A 339 -3.23 0.34 17.33
C GLY A 339 -2.96 0.22 15.84
N ALA A 340 -1.72 0.47 15.41
CA ALA A 340 -1.31 0.25 14.02
C ALA A 340 -1.38 -1.23 13.63
N SER A 341 -1.03 -2.14 14.55
CA SER A 341 -1.13 -3.59 14.32
C SER A 341 -2.57 -4.05 14.14
N ILE A 342 -3.50 -3.48 14.91
CA ILE A 342 -4.93 -3.75 14.82
C ILE A 342 -5.48 -3.27 13.46
N GLY A 343 -5.16 -2.04 13.06
CA GLY A 343 -5.58 -1.50 11.76
C GLY A 343 -5.01 -2.30 10.59
N LEU A 344 -3.73 -2.70 10.67
CA LEU A 344 -3.06 -3.58 9.71
C LEU A 344 -3.79 -4.92 9.60
N ALA A 345 -4.07 -5.58 10.71
CA ALA A 345 -4.76 -6.86 10.71
C ALA A 345 -6.17 -6.75 10.11
N ASP A 346 -6.91 -5.68 10.44
CA ASP A 346 -8.23 -5.41 9.89
C ASP A 346 -8.18 -5.23 8.36
N LEU A 347 -7.23 -4.42 7.84
CA LEU A 347 -7.06 -4.26 6.40
C LEU A 347 -6.74 -5.59 5.71
N ILE A 348 -5.75 -6.34 6.22
CA ILE A 348 -5.32 -7.61 5.62
C ILE A 348 -6.47 -8.63 5.64
N ILE A 349 -7.14 -8.83 6.77
CA ILE A 349 -8.27 -9.76 6.91
C ILE A 349 -9.37 -9.39 5.91
N THR A 350 -9.72 -8.10 5.78
CA THR A 350 -10.76 -7.66 4.86
C THR A 350 -10.37 -7.89 3.40
N THR A 351 -9.15 -7.54 3.02
CA THR A 351 -8.68 -7.67 1.63
C THR A 351 -8.52 -9.14 1.21
N THR A 352 -8.39 -10.10 2.13
CA THR A 352 -8.43 -11.52 1.77
C THR A 352 -9.74 -11.92 1.10
N GLN A 353 -10.86 -11.30 1.48
CA GLN A 353 -12.18 -11.59 0.93
C GLN A 353 -12.48 -10.87 -0.41
N LEU A 354 -11.56 -10.06 -0.91
CA LEU A 354 -11.66 -9.36 -2.19
C LEU A 354 -10.82 -10.12 -3.25
N PRO A 355 -11.43 -10.80 -4.21
CA PRO A 355 -10.71 -11.63 -5.18
C PRO A 355 -9.77 -10.82 -6.10
N GLN A 356 -10.07 -9.53 -6.32
CA GLN A 356 -9.26 -8.64 -7.13
C GLN A 356 -7.94 -8.24 -6.44
N VAL A 357 -7.89 -8.21 -5.10
CA VAL A 357 -6.67 -7.82 -4.37
C VAL A 357 -5.64 -8.93 -4.44
N LYS A 358 -4.48 -8.64 -5.04
CA LYS A 358 -3.41 -9.59 -5.32
C LYS A 358 -2.30 -9.57 -4.26
N GLY A 359 -2.12 -8.44 -3.58
CA GLY A 359 -1.12 -8.28 -2.52
C GLY A 359 -1.18 -6.91 -1.86
N THR A 360 -0.42 -6.78 -0.79
CA THR A 360 -0.35 -5.57 0.05
C THR A 360 1.10 -5.35 0.48
N ASP A 361 1.60 -4.11 0.32
CA ASP A 361 2.97 -3.75 0.70
C ASP A 361 2.92 -2.81 1.91
N LEU A 362 3.42 -3.29 3.04
CA LEU A 362 3.47 -2.51 4.27
C LEU A 362 4.44 -1.34 4.14
N HIS A 363 3.98 -0.14 4.43
CA HIS A 363 4.77 1.09 4.41
C HIS A 363 5.25 1.43 5.84
N ALA A 364 6.56 1.67 6.11
CA ALA A 364 7.64 1.52 5.16
C ALA A 364 8.80 0.75 5.79
N LEU A 365 9.51 0.00 4.96
CA LEU A 365 10.68 -0.73 5.42
C LEU A 365 11.85 0.23 5.66
N HIS A 366 11.88 0.85 6.83
CA HIS A 366 12.96 1.71 7.30
C HIS A 366 13.06 1.69 8.84
N GLY A 367 14.04 2.39 9.38
CA GLY A 367 14.25 2.60 10.82
C GLY A 367 13.55 3.86 11.36
N SER A 368 13.87 4.25 12.57
CA SER A 368 13.11 5.20 13.42
C SER A 368 13.24 6.70 13.07
N THR A 369 13.47 7.08 11.84
CA THR A 369 13.70 8.49 11.46
C THR A 369 12.43 9.28 11.17
N GLY A 370 11.25 8.62 11.15
CA GLY A 370 9.98 9.24 10.80
C GLY A 370 8.79 8.33 11.11
N PRO A 371 7.60 8.64 10.60
CA PRO A 371 6.43 7.80 10.73
C PRO A 371 6.60 6.48 9.97
N TRP A 372 5.84 5.47 10.37
CA TRP A 372 5.78 4.13 9.75
C TRP A 372 7.05 3.28 9.82
N PRO A 373 7.91 3.38 10.87
CA PRO A 373 9.11 2.57 10.93
C PRO A 373 8.75 1.09 11.15
N MET A 374 9.26 0.23 10.27
CA MET A 374 9.15 -1.22 10.48
C MET A 374 10.16 -1.74 11.48
N PHE A 375 11.26 -1.02 11.64
CA PHE A 375 12.26 -1.28 12.66
C PHE A 375 12.49 -0.03 13.49
N HIS A 376 12.75 -0.20 14.77
CA HIS A 376 13.10 0.90 15.66
C HIS A 376 14.39 0.57 16.42
N GLN A 377 15.15 1.60 16.71
CA GLN A 377 16.35 1.52 17.52
C GLN A 377 16.04 2.16 18.88
N PRO A 378 15.97 1.37 19.96
CA PRO A 378 15.80 1.92 21.30
C PRO A 378 16.95 2.86 21.65
N GLU A 379 16.68 3.86 22.49
CA GLU A 379 17.70 4.80 22.95
C GLU A 379 18.87 4.07 23.60
N GLY A 380 20.07 4.36 23.15
CA GLY A 380 21.31 3.71 23.62
C GLY A 380 21.57 2.31 23.08
N ALA A 381 20.68 1.73 22.25
CA ALA A 381 20.92 0.47 21.59
C ALA A 381 21.66 0.67 20.26
N SER A 382 22.49 -0.32 19.88
CA SER A 382 23.15 -0.35 18.57
C SER A 382 22.35 -1.12 17.51
N ALA A 383 21.43 -1.98 17.93
CA ALA A 383 20.64 -2.84 17.06
C ALA A 383 19.22 -2.31 16.83
N TYR A 384 18.69 -2.61 15.65
CA TYR A 384 17.30 -2.39 15.31
C TYR A 384 16.43 -3.57 15.68
N HIS A 385 15.22 -3.29 16.14
CA HIS A 385 14.22 -4.27 16.53
C HIS A 385 12.94 -4.10 15.70
N PRO A 386 12.26 -5.19 15.31
CA PRO A 386 11.00 -5.09 14.59
C PRO A 386 9.92 -4.39 15.42
N SER A 387 9.12 -3.56 14.77
CA SER A 387 7.97 -2.88 15.38
C SER A 387 6.81 -3.82 15.65
N VAL A 388 5.84 -3.39 16.46
CA VAL A 388 4.64 -4.22 16.76
C VAL A 388 3.85 -4.54 15.49
N PRO A 389 3.61 -3.60 14.55
CA PRO A 389 2.98 -3.94 13.26
C PRO A 389 3.76 -4.97 12.45
N LEU A 390 5.09 -4.91 12.47
CA LEU A 390 5.90 -5.90 11.74
C LEU A 390 5.79 -7.30 12.36
N HIS A 391 5.68 -7.42 13.69
CA HIS A 391 5.38 -8.69 14.34
C HIS A 391 3.98 -9.22 14.00
N ALA A 392 2.97 -8.34 13.97
CA ALA A 392 1.62 -8.72 13.56
C ALA A 392 1.59 -9.21 12.09
N TYR A 393 2.32 -8.52 11.22
CA TYR A 393 2.44 -8.91 9.82
C TYR A 393 3.13 -10.27 9.66
N ALA A 394 4.19 -10.52 10.45
CA ALA A 394 4.88 -11.83 10.50
C ALA A 394 3.94 -12.94 10.98
N LEU A 395 3.15 -12.70 12.02
CA LEU A 395 2.18 -13.68 12.53
C LEU A 395 1.15 -14.08 11.48
N LEU A 396 0.59 -13.10 10.76
CA LEU A 396 -0.33 -13.36 9.66
C LEU A 396 0.37 -14.15 8.53
N ARG A 397 1.59 -13.77 8.18
CA ARG A 397 2.35 -14.45 7.13
C ARG A 397 2.70 -15.90 7.47
N GLU A 398 3.10 -16.18 8.71
CA GLU A 398 3.45 -17.53 9.19
C GLU A 398 2.26 -18.47 9.26
N THR A 399 1.06 -17.92 9.48
CA THR A 399 -0.18 -18.69 9.59
C THR A 399 -0.98 -18.72 8.29
N LEU A 400 -0.43 -18.18 7.21
CA LEU A 400 -1.04 -18.20 5.88
C LEU A 400 -1.25 -19.62 5.37
N LEU A 401 -2.46 -19.92 4.88
CA LEU A 401 -2.76 -21.08 4.08
C LEU A 401 -3.25 -20.66 2.69
N PRO A 402 -2.97 -21.46 1.64
CA PRO A 402 -3.07 -20.98 0.26
C PRO A 402 -4.47 -20.72 -0.26
N GLN A 403 -5.53 -21.27 0.34
CA GLN A 403 -6.89 -21.11 -0.14
C GLN A 403 -7.73 -20.30 0.85
N VAL A 404 -8.17 -19.13 0.46
CA VAL A 404 -9.10 -18.31 1.25
C VAL A 404 -10.52 -18.79 1.00
N LEU A 405 -11.21 -19.17 2.07
CA LEU A 405 -12.62 -19.57 2.01
C LEU A 405 -13.54 -18.35 2.12
N GLU A 406 -14.65 -18.37 1.39
CA GLU A 406 -15.67 -17.33 1.53
C GLU A 406 -16.16 -17.30 2.98
N THR A 407 -15.86 -16.17 3.64
CA THR A 407 -16.17 -15.96 5.06
C THR A 407 -17.03 -14.72 5.20
N LYS A 408 -18.26 -14.88 5.67
CA LYS A 408 -19.14 -13.77 6.04
C LYS A 408 -18.97 -13.48 7.51
N THR A 409 -18.56 -12.25 7.80
CA THR A 409 -18.38 -11.78 9.17
C THR A 409 -19.64 -11.07 9.65
N THR A 410 -20.14 -11.44 10.81
CA THR A 410 -21.13 -10.66 11.53
C THR A 410 -20.59 -10.31 12.89
N SER A 411 -20.53 -9.02 13.21
CA SER A 411 -20.15 -8.53 14.54
C SER A 411 -21.14 -7.49 15.01
N GLY A 412 -21.38 -7.46 16.34
CA GLY A 412 -22.53 -6.77 16.89
C GLY A 412 -22.47 -5.25 16.91
N ASN A 413 -21.32 -4.64 16.92
CA ASN A 413 -21.22 -3.20 17.09
C ASN A 413 -20.24 -2.55 16.12
N PRO A 414 -20.53 -1.33 15.62
CA PRO A 414 -19.49 -0.51 15.00
C PRO A 414 -18.42 -0.22 16.05
N SER A 415 -17.15 -0.32 15.64
CA SER A 415 -16.05 -0.03 16.56
C SER A 415 -16.13 1.42 17.04
N SER A 416 -15.55 1.70 18.19
CA SER A 416 -15.32 3.05 18.70
C SER A 416 -14.41 3.91 17.81
N TYR A 417 -13.78 3.31 16.80
CA TYR A 417 -13.03 3.97 15.75
C TYR A 417 -13.95 4.25 14.55
N GLY A 418 -14.72 5.33 14.62
CA GLY A 418 -15.26 6.02 13.47
C GLY A 418 -15.99 5.20 12.39
N GLY A 419 -16.83 4.21 12.76
CA GLY A 419 -17.71 3.51 11.81
C GLY A 419 -17.16 2.19 11.24
N GLY A 420 -16.04 1.69 11.71
CA GLY A 420 -15.54 0.35 11.41
C GLY A 420 -16.29 -0.76 12.17
N TYR A 421 -15.90 -2.01 11.96
CA TYR A 421 -16.40 -3.15 12.71
C TYR A 421 -15.65 -3.30 14.03
N SER A 422 -16.35 -3.77 15.07
CA SER A 422 -15.71 -4.12 16.33
C SER A 422 -14.77 -5.32 16.21
N ALA A 423 -15.11 -6.27 15.36
CA ALA A 423 -14.29 -7.43 15.09
C ALA A 423 -14.51 -7.95 13.66
N ARG A 424 -13.48 -8.56 13.09
CA ARG A 424 -13.49 -9.23 11.78
C ARG A 424 -12.71 -10.51 11.81
N GLY A 425 -13.02 -11.40 10.87
CA GLY A 425 -12.25 -12.61 10.67
C GLY A 425 -12.33 -13.14 9.26
N THR A 426 -11.39 -14.00 8.94
CA THR A 426 -11.31 -14.76 7.69
C THR A 426 -10.79 -16.15 7.97
N VAL A 427 -11.14 -17.09 7.10
CA VAL A 427 -10.74 -18.49 7.22
C VAL A 427 -10.02 -18.94 5.95
N MET A 428 -8.93 -19.64 6.14
CA MET A 428 -8.13 -20.21 5.06
C MET A 428 -7.94 -21.71 5.29
N THR A 429 -7.61 -22.42 4.22
CA THR A 429 -7.32 -23.84 4.27
C THR A 429 -6.17 -24.21 3.32
N ASN A 430 -5.53 -25.34 3.57
CA ASN A 430 -4.65 -25.94 2.60
C ASN A 430 -5.44 -26.70 1.51
N GLN A 431 -4.75 -27.18 0.48
CA GLN A 431 -5.40 -27.75 -0.70
C GLN A 431 -6.25 -29.00 -0.40
N ASP A 432 -5.82 -29.86 0.53
CA ASP A 432 -6.52 -31.09 0.94
C ASP A 432 -7.52 -30.87 2.09
N ARG A 433 -7.67 -29.63 2.58
CA ARG A 433 -8.56 -29.26 3.68
C ARG A 433 -8.32 -29.99 5.00
N SER A 434 -7.09 -30.42 5.22
CA SER A 434 -6.68 -31.04 6.47
C SER A 434 -6.26 -30.03 7.54
N ARG A 435 -5.96 -28.80 7.14
CA ARG A 435 -5.54 -27.68 8.02
C ARG A 435 -6.36 -26.44 7.71
N TYR A 436 -6.69 -25.70 8.76
CA TYR A 436 -7.39 -24.43 8.68
C TYR A 436 -6.64 -23.38 9.48
N SER A 437 -6.64 -22.15 8.98
CA SER A 437 -6.17 -20.98 9.69
C SER A 437 -7.33 -19.99 9.81
N VAL A 438 -7.56 -19.50 11.01
CA VAL A 438 -8.56 -18.48 11.31
C VAL A 438 -7.81 -17.23 11.73
N TRP A 439 -7.93 -16.16 10.97
CA TRP A 439 -7.46 -14.85 11.38
C TRP A 439 -8.62 -14.04 11.89
N ALA A 440 -8.43 -13.41 13.05
CA ALA A 440 -9.41 -12.53 13.64
C ALA A 440 -8.74 -11.32 14.27
N VAL A 441 -9.41 -10.19 14.19
CA VAL A 441 -9.03 -8.95 14.84
C VAL A 441 -10.20 -8.44 15.67
N ASN A 442 -9.90 -8.03 16.91
CA ASN A 442 -10.82 -7.33 17.79
C ASN A 442 -10.33 -5.88 17.95
N ARG A 443 -11.15 -4.93 17.57
CA ARG A 443 -10.86 -3.49 17.65
C ARG A 443 -11.39 -2.85 18.93
N ASP A 444 -12.21 -3.57 19.70
CA ASP A 444 -12.73 -3.10 20.96
C ASP A 444 -11.83 -3.47 22.14
N LYS A 445 -11.94 -2.70 23.22
CA LYS A 445 -11.21 -2.95 24.47
C LYS A 445 -11.76 -4.18 25.22
N ALA A 446 -13.01 -4.55 24.97
CA ALA A 446 -13.64 -5.71 25.58
C ALA A 446 -13.24 -7.00 24.85
N ALA A 447 -13.11 -8.08 25.61
CA ALA A 447 -12.92 -9.40 25.03
C ALA A 447 -14.14 -9.77 24.15
N THR A 448 -13.86 -10.41 23.01
CA THR A 448 -14.89 -10.81 22.04
C THR A 448 -14.90 -12.31 21.88
N GLU A 449 -16.05 -12.93 22.02
CA GLU A 449 -16.24 -14.35 21.69
C GLU A 449 -16.24 -14.52 20.16
N ILE A 450 -15.55 -15.55 19.66
CA ILE A 450 -15.53 -15.90 18.24
C ILE A 450 -16.30 -17.18 18.02
N THR A 451 -17.44 -17.09 17.33
CA THR A 451 -18.21 -18.25 16.89
C THR A 451 -17.85 -18.59 15.45
N LEU A 452 -17.31 -19.79 15.23
CA LEU A 452 -17.00 -20.31 13.90
C LEU A 452 -18.09 -21.27 13.43
N ASN A 453 -18.89 -20.84 12.47
CA ASN A 453 -19.91 -21.67 11.83
C ASN A 453 -19.37 -22.23 10.51
N MET A 454 -18.99 -23.49 10.53
CA MET A 454 -18.26 -24.17 9.46
C MET A 454 -18.83 -25.57 9.25
N PRO A 455 -19.85 -25.76 8.38
CA PRO A 455 -20.51 -27.04 8.17
C PRO A 455 -19.54 -28.19 7.82
N ALA A 456 -18.47 -27.91 7.07
CA ALA A 456 -17.45 -28.90 6.71
C ALA A 456 -16.73 -29.54 7.91
N LEU A 457 -16.77 -28.89 9.08
CA LEU A 457 -16.14 -29.37 10.32
C LEU A 457 -17.16 -29.90 11.35
N ALA A 458 -18.45 -29.92 11.03
CA ALA A 458 -19.46 -30.42 11.94
C ALA A 458 -19.17 -31.87 12.37
N GLY A 459 -19.20 -32.12 13.67
CA GLY A 459 -18.93 -33.42 14.27
C GLY A 459 -17.47 -33.88 14.28
N LYS A 460 -16.52 -33.03 13.85
CA LYS A 460 -15.09 -33.37 13.89
C LYS A 460 -14.44 -32.85 15.16
N THR A 461 -13.52 -33.64 15.71
CA THR A 461 -12.62 -33.16 16.78
C THR A 461 -11.45 -32.41 16.17
N LEU A 462 -11.18 -31.21 16.65
CA LEU A 462 -10.12 -30.34 16.15
C LEU A 462 -9.07 -30.12 17.21
N LYS A 463 -7.80 -30.09 16.79
CA LYS A 463 -6.68 -29.58 17.60
C LYS A 463 -6.40 -28.15 17.13
N ALA A 464 -6.46 -27.18 18.04
CA ALA A 464 -6.18 -25.79 17.75
C ALA A 464 -4.92 -25.30 18.48
N ASN A 465 -4.15 -24.45 17.81
CA ASN A 465 -3.11 -23.64 18.41
C ASN A 465 -3.54 -22.17 18.28
N LEU A 466 -3.40 -21.41 19.34
CA LEU A 466 -3.70 -19.98 19.35
C LEU A 466 -2.37 -19.20 19.44
N ALA A 467 -2.22 -18.19 18.60
CA ALA A 467 -1.20 -17.15 18.72
C ALA A 467 -1.88 -15.79 18.66
N SER A 468 -1.46 -14.86 19.51
CA SER A 468 -2.06 -13.52 19.60
C SER A 468 -1.01 -12.46 19.88
N ILE A 469 -1.33 -11.23 19.47
CA ILE A 469 -0.64 -10.00 19.87
C ILE A 469 -1.69 -9.11 20.55
N SER A 470 -1.43 -8.70 21.77
CA SER A 470 -2.34 -7.93 22.63
C SER A 470 -1.57 -6.86 23.41
#